data_ffb54a657066fbf8e51d03e40bba4143
#
_entry.id   ffb54a657066fbf8e51d03e40bba4143
#
_cell.length_a   1.000
_cell.length_b   1.000
_cell.length_c   1.000
_cell.angle_alpha   90.00
_cell.angle_beta   90.00
_cell.angle_gamma   90.00
#
_symmetry.space_group_name_H-M   'P 1'
#
loop_
_entity.id
_entity.type
_entity.pdbx_description
1 polymer ?
#
loop_
_entity_poly.entity_id
_entity_poly.type
_entity_poly.pdbx_seq_one_letter_code
_entity_poly.pdbx_strand_id
1 'polypeptide(L)'
;MADRYWVGGGSSANWNATGDTNWGTASNTQDDASVPGASDAVIFDGVGTGDSASTMSADITVASLDFTGYTNTLTQNAAVDLIVAGNCTFVSGMTYTLGSATTSTIKISATGNFDPGGQTFGQWNLSNSGTVTLTGNFTSAAQVYQSLGTADFNGYDVTCNNMRVYGSSSKTLNMGEGTITLTNDGEAWYQGNYVSTVNEETSHVIFSGDGASMGGVMDSNIFYDVSITGS
;
A
#
# COMPACT_ATOMS: atom_id res chain seq x y z
N MET A 1 0.50 -22.35 3.74
CA MET A 1 0.08 -21.34 2.76
C MET A 1 -0.79 -22.07 1.75
N ALA A 2 -2.04 -21.73 1.63
CA ALA A 2 -2.91 -22.25 0.58
C ALA A 2 -3.17 -21.13 -0.42
N ASP A 3 -3.34 -21.48 -1.68
CA ASP A 3 -3.75 -20.52 -2.70
C ASP A 3 -5.26 -20.35 -2.63
N ARG A 4 -5.73 -19.11 -2.76
CA ARG A 4 -7.14 -18.73 -2.84
C ARG A 4 -7.33 -17.84 -4.05
N TYR A 5 -8.12 -18.33 -4.98
CA TYR A 5 -8.43 -17.63 -6.21
C TYR A 5 -9.75 -16.91 -6.08
N TRP A 6 -9.78 -15.62 -6.45
CA TRP A 6 -11.04 -14.91 -6.63
C TRP A 6 -11.72 -15.47 -7.88
N VAL A 7 -12.83 -16.16 -7.70
CA VAL A 7 -13.57 -16.77 -8.81
C VAL A 7 -14.92 -16.08 -9.05
N GLY A 8 -15.35 -15.20 -8.13
CA GLY A 8 -16.65 -14.56 -8.24
C GLY A 8 -17.80 -15.57 -8.25
N GLY A 9 -19.00 -15.10 -8.62
CA GLY A 9 -20.16 -15.99 -8.78
C GLY A 9 -20.94 -16.27 -7.50
N GLY A 10 -20.47 -15.81 -6.35
CA GLY A 10 -21.26 -15.79 -5.11
C GLY A 10 -22.41 -14.81 -5.18
N SER A 11 -23.30 -14.86 -4.18
CA SER A 11 -24.50 -14.01 -4.10
C SER A 11 -24.20 -12.52 -3.93
N SER A 12 -22.96 -12.15 -3.62
CA SER A 12 -22.47 -10.78 -3.48
C SER A 12 -21.04 -10.65 -3.94
N ALA A 13 -20.60 -9.46 -4.33
CA ALA A 13 -19.20 -9.16 -4.66
C ALA A 13 -18.30 -9.01 -3.41
N ASN A 14 -18.78 -9.39 -2.22
CA ASN A 14 -18.06 -9.17 -0.99
C ASN A 14 -16.93 -10.21 -0.81
N TRP A 15 -15.72 -9.73 -0.59
CA TRP A 15 -14.56 -10.57 -0.25
C TRP A 15 -14.84 -11.49 0.95
N ASN A 16 -15.49 -10.96 1.98
CA ASN A 16 -15.76 -11.63 3.23
C ASN A 16 -17.08 -12.44 3.25
N ALA A 17 -17.73 -12.66 2.09
CA ALA A 17 -18.96 -13.45 2.03
C ALA A 17 -18.72 -14.86 2.58
N THR A 18 -19.60 -15.31 3.48
CA THR A 18 -19.58 -16.65 4.07
C THR A 18 -20.81 -17.43 3.62
N GLY A 19 -20.64 -18.72 3.34
CA GLY A 19 -21.72 -19.62 2.95
C GLY A 19 -21.88 -19.79 1.44
N ASP A 20 -21.75 -18.73 0.66
CA ASP A 20 -21.69 -18.74 -0.80
C ASP A 20 -20.51 -17.88 -1.17
N THR A 21 -19.32 -18.50 -1.16
CA THR A 21 -18.07 -17.77 -1.24
C THR A 21 -17.70 -17.46 -2.69
N ASN A 22 -16.93 -16.38 -2.85
CA ASN A 22 -16.37 -16.03 -4.15
C ASN A 22 -14.98 -16.65 -4.36
N TRP A 23 -14.61 -17.64 -3.55
CA TRP A 23 -13.26 -18.18 -3.50
C TRP A 23 -13.19 -19.62 -3.99
N GLY A 24 -12.12 -19.92 -4.72
CA GLY A 24 -11.76 -21.26 -5.17
C GLY A 24 -10.35 -21.68 -4.76
N THR A 25 -10.10 -22.97 -4.83
CA THR A 25 -8.76 -23.54 -4.60
C THR A 25 -7.90 -23.56 -5.87
N ALA A 26 -8.48 -23.23 -7.02
CA ALA A 26 -7.81 -23.11 -8.31
C ALA A 26 -8.48 -22.03 -9.16
N SER A 27 -7.75 -21.55 -10.18
CA SER A 27 -8.25 -20.60 -11.17
C SER A 27 -9.57 -21.05 -11.79
N ASN A 28 -10.52 -20.15 -11.90
CA ASN A 28 -11.85 -20.38 -12.50
C ASN A 28 -12.61 -21.61 -11.96
N THR A 29 -12.30 -22.03 -10.73
CA THR A 29 -12.95 -23.20 -10.09
C THR A 29 -13.73 -22.71 -8.88
N GLN A 30 -15.07 -22.70 -9.00
CA GLN A 30 -15.95 -22.36 -7.87
C GLN A 30 -16.23 -23.62 -7.07
N ASP A 31 -15.50 -23.81 -5.99
CA ASP A 31 -15.60 -24.97 -5.09
C ASP A 31 -15.87 -24.57 -3.63
N ASP A 32 -16.39 -23.33 -3.45
CA ASP A 32 -16.72 -22.76 -2.14
C ASP A 32 -15.58 -22.81 -1.13
N ALA A 33 -14.36 -22.54 -1.60
CA ALA A 33 -13.21 -22.43 -0.71
C ALA A 33 -13.47 -21.38 0.39
N SER A 34 -12.89 -21.59 1.55
CA SER A 34 -13.01 -20.63 2.64
C SER A 34 -12.49 -19.26 2.25
N VAL A 35 -13.07 -18.21 2.82
CA VAL A 35 -12.52 -16.83 2.76
C VAL A 35 -11.04 -16.88 3.16
N PRO A 36 -10.16 -16.22 2.39
CA PRO A 36 -8.72 -16.20 2.70
C PRO A 36 -8.41 -15.66 4.09
N GLY A 37 -7.45 -16.29 4.75
CA GLY A 37 -6.91 -15.87 6.03
C GLY A 37 -5.43 -15.47 5.95
N ALA A 38 -4.86 -15.12 7.08
CA ALA A 38 -3.50 -14.55 7.20
C ALA A 38 -2.37 -15.46 6.66
N SER A 39 -2.62 -16.75 6.48
CA SER A 39 -1.65 -17.70 5.92
C SER A 39 -1.87 -18.03 4.44
N ASP A 40 -2.86 -17.45 3.80
CA ASP A 40 -3.23 -17.78 2.42
C ASP A 40 -2.63 -16.77 1.42
N ALA A 41 -2.20 -17.28 0.27
CA ALA A 41 -1.87 -16.50 -0.89
C ALA A 41 -3.16 -16.20 -1.67
N VAL A 42 -3.41 -14.95 -1.98
CA VAL A 42 -4.62 -14.51 -2.67
C VAL A 42 -4.29 -14.12 -4.10
N ILE A 43 -5.05 -14.64 -5.05
CA ILE A 43 -4.82 -14.49 -6.48
C ILE A 43 -6.10 -14.04 -7.17
N PHE A 44 -6.00 -12.92 -7.89
CA PHE A 44 -6.99 -12.40 -8.81
C PHE A 44 -6.41 -12.50 -10.22
N ASP A 45 -6.61 -13.60 -10.89
CA ASP A 45 -6.00 -13.89 -12.20
C ASP A 45 -6.84 -13.41 -13.39
N GLY A 46 -8.02 -12.86 -13.16
CA GLY A 46 -8.90 -12.34 -14.20
C GLY A 46 -9.47 -13.41 -15.14
N VAL A 47 -9.48 -14.68 -14.74
CA VAL A 47 -9.93 -15.77 -15.60
C VAL A 47 -11.40 -16.09 -15.37
N GLY A 48 -12.19 -16.07 -16.44
CA GLY A 48 -13.60 -16.44 -16.40
C GLY A 48 -14.42 -15.52 -15.51
N THR A 49 -15.20 -16.07 -14.59
CA THR A 49 -16.00 -15.32 -13.61
C THR A 49 -15.12 -14.64 -12.56
N GLY A 50 -13.86 -15.03 -12.42
CA GLY A 50 -12.88 -14.40 -11.54
C GLY A 50 -12.49 -12.97 -11.97
N ASP A 51 -12.76 -12.56 -13.21
CA ASP A 51 -12.67 -11.14 -13.59
C ASP A 51 -13.98 -10.42 -13.28
N SER A 52 -14.38 -10.42 -12.03
CA SER A 52 -15.58 -9.75 -11.52
C SER A 52 -15.21 -8.79 -10.38
N ALA A 53 -16.05 -7.76 -10.18
CA ALA A 53 -15.82 -6.78 -9.13
C ALA A 53 -15.74 -7.44 -7.75
N SER A 54 -14.87 -6.92 -6.88
CA SER A 54 -14.70 -7.36 -5.50
C SER A 54 -14.77 -6.19 -4.53
N THR A 55 -15.35 -6.43 -3.34
CA THR A 55 -15.49 -5.41 -2.30
C THR A 55 -14.96 -5.93 -0.96
N MET A 56 -14.02 -5.21 -0.39
CA MET A 56 -13.57 -5.42 0.99
C MET A 56 -14.45 -4.62 1.95
N SER A 57 -15.30 -5.30 2.71
CA SER A 57 -16.23 -4.69 3.68
C SER A 57 -15.77 -4.80 5.13
N ALA A 58 -14.68 -5.51 5.39
CA ALA A 58 -14.02 -5.65 6.68
C ALA A 58 -12.51 -5.82 6.44
N ASP A 59 -11.72 -5.72 7.50
CA ASP A 59 -10.27 -5.90 7.44
C ASP A 59 -9.90 -7.25 6.84
N ILE A 60 -8.92 -7.21 5.94
CA ILE A 60 -8.38 -8.37 5.26
C ILE A 60 -6.93 -8.56 5.70
N THR A 61 -6.60 -9.78 6.09
CA THR A 61 -5.20 -10.15 6.35
C THR A 61 -4.86 -11.40 5.56
N VAL A 62 -3.82 -11.31 4.72
CA VAL A 62 -3.37 -12.39 3.83
C VAL A 62 -1.85 -12.50 3.81
N ALA A 63 -1.32 -13.65 3.39
CA ALA A 63 0.12 -13.88 3.28
C ALA A 63 0.74 -13.15 2.07
N SER A 64 0.05 -13.15 0.94
CA SER A 64 0.44 -12.42 -0.27
C SER A 64 -0.81 -12.08 -1.08
N LEU A 65 -0.66 -11.10 -1.98
CA LEU A 65 -1.75 -10.63 -2.84
C LEU A 65 -1.23 -10.39 -4.25
N ASP A 66 -1.90 -10.98 -5.24
CA ASP A 66 -1.53 -10.87 -6.65
C ASP A 66 -2.76 -10.60 -7.53
N PHE A 67 -2.75 -9.46 -8.22
CA PHE A 67 -3.76 -9.06 -9.19
C PHE A 67 -3.32 -9.24 -10.65
N THR A 68 -2.29 -10.03 -10.90
CA THR A 68 -1.81 -10.25 -12.27
C THR A 68 -2.89 -10.86 -13.15
N GLY A 69 -3.32 -10.13 -14.18
CA GLY A 69 -4.41 -10.51 -15.09
C GLY A 69 -5.79 -9.97 -14.73
N TYR A 70 -6.00 -9.45 -13.51
CA TYR A 70 -7.27 -8.86 -13.10
C TYR A 70 -7.52 -7.51 -13.78
N THR A 71 -8.71 -7.31 -14.36
CA THR A 71 -9.05 -6.08 -15.12
C THR A 71 -10.28 -5.35 -14.56
N ASN A 72 -10.88 -5.88 -13.50
CA ASN A 72 -12.09 -5.35 -12.92
C ASN A 72 -11.83 -4.42 -11.72
N THR A 73 -12.85 -4.12 -10.94
CA THR A 73 -12.81 -3.19 -9.82
C THR A 73 -12.66 -3.91 -8.49
N LEU A 74 -11.65 -3.49 -7.71
CA LEU A 74 -11.56 -3.77 -6.29
C LEU A 74 -11.95 -2.53 -5.51
N THR A 75 -12.96 -2.65 -4.65
CA THR A 75 -13.40 -1.57 -3.75
C THR A 75 -12.95 -1.87 -2.33
N GLN A 76 -12.19 -0.96 -1.73
CA GLN A 76 -11.90 -0.98 -0.29
C GLN A 76 -12.82 0.01 0.41
N ASN A 77 -13.70 -0.46 1.27
CA ASN A 77 -14.61 0.41 2.01
C ASN A 77 -13.85 1.33 2.98
N ALA A 78 -14.51 2.40 3.41
CA ALA A 78 -13.95 3.30 4.41
C ALA A 78 -13.65 2.56 5.72
N ALA A 79 -12.54 2.93 6.37
CA ALA A 79 -12.05 2.35 7.62
C ALA A 79 -11.78 0.82 7.56
N VAL A 80 -11.47 0.32 6.38
CA VAL A 80 -11.04 -1.08 6.18
C VAL A 80 -9.53 -1.10 5.94
N ASP A 81 -8.85 -2.02 6.61
CA ASP A 81 -7.43 -2.29 6.43
C ASP A 81 -7.21 -3.48 5.49
N LEU A 82 -6.34 -3.31 4.50
CA LEU A 82 -5.77 -4.39 3.72
C LEU A 82 -4.36 -4.69 4.24
N ILE A 83 -4.18 -5.84 4.85
CA ILE A 83 -2.93 -6.26 5.49
C ILE A 83 -2.33 -7.43 4.72
N VAL A 84 -1.16 -7.22 4.13
CA VAL A 84 -0.44 -8.24 3.36
C VAL A 84 0.89 -8.55 4.03
N ALA A 85 1.14 -9.81 4.37
CA ALA A 85 2.35 -10.21 5.10
C ALA A 85 3.59 -10.32 4.22
N GLY A 86 3.45 -10.38 2.90
CA GLY A 86 4.56 -10.56 1.95
C GLY A 86 4.37 -9.73 0.69
N ASN A 87 4.59 -10.34 -0.46
CA ASN A 87 4.46 -9.66 -1.74
C ASN A 87 3.02 -9.20 -2.01
N CYS A 88 2.91 -8.00 -2.56
CA CYS A 88 1.65 -7.39 -2.92
C CYS A 88 1.79 -6.76 -4.31
N THR A 89 1.02 -7.26 -5.29
CA THR A 89 1.08 -6.82 -6.68
C THR A 89 -0.28 -6.34 -7.14
N PHE A 90 -0.40 -5.05 -7.42
CA PHE A 90 -1.50 -4.45 -8.17
C PHE A 90 -1.09 -4.31 -9.64
N VAL A 91 -2.05 -4.06 -10.52
CA VAL A 91 -1.81 -3.89 -11.96
C VAL A 91 -2.55 -2.67 -12.51
N SER A 92 -2.02 -2.06 -13.56
CA SER A 92 -2.62 -0.87 -14.18
C SER A 92 -3.93 -1.17 -14.93
N GLY A 93 -4.20 -2.43 -15.24
CA GLY A 93 -5.44 -2.85 -15.92
C GLY A 93 -6.67 -2.87 -15.02
N MET A 94 -6.50 -2.92 -13.70
CA MET A 94 -7.58 -2.92 -12.74
C MET A 94 -8.00 -1.50 -12.33
N THR A 95 -9.14 -1.39 -11.67
CA THR A 95 -9.56 -0.18 -10.97
C THR A 95 -9.57 -0.42 -9.47
N TYR A 96 -8.81 0.37 -8.72
CA TYR A 96 -8.84 0.33 -7.26
C TYR A 96 -9.62 1.53 -6.73
N THR A 97 -10.71 1.28 -6.02
CA THR A 97 -11.61 2.31 -5.50
C THR A 97 -11.54 2.38 -3.98
N LEU A 98 -11.32 3.57 -3.45
CA LEU A 98 -11.27 3.84 -2.02
C LEU A 98 -12.59 4.37 -1.50
N GLY A 99 -13.11 3.80 -0.43
CA GLY A 99 -14.23 4.37 0.33
C GLY A 99 -13.85 5.65 1.09
N SER A 100 -12.59 5.77 1.48
CA SER A 100 -12.03 6.98 2.10
C SER A 100 -10.52 7.03 1.95
N ALA A 101 -9.98 8.14 1.48
CA ALA A 101 -8.54 8.35 1.38
C ALA A 101 -7.84 8.34 2.75
N THR A 102 -8.49 8.83 3.79
CA THR A 102 -7.87 9.02 5.11
C THR A 102 -8.08 7.86 6.09
N THR A 103 -8.98 6.94 5.81
CA THR A 103 -9.31 5.84 6.73
C THR A 103 -9.13 4.45 6.11
N SER A 104 -9.01 4.35 4.78
CA SER A 104 -8.65 3.08 4.12
C SER A 104 -7.14 2.93 4.10
N THR A 105 -6.62 1.86 4.70
CA THR A 105 -5.17 1.66 4.86
C THR A 105 -4.70 0.41 4.13
N ILE A 106 -3.55 0.51 3.45
CA ILE A 106 -2.78 -0.66 3.05
C ILE A 106 -1.57 -0.82 3.98
N LYS A 107 -1.35 -2.04 4.46
CA LYS A 107 -0.26 -2.41 5.36
C LYS A 107 0.50 -3.59 4.77
N ILE A 108 1.79 -3.41 4.50
CA ILE A 108 2.67 -4.56 4.23
C ILE A 108 3.32 -4.93 5.56
N SER A 109 2.95 -6.08 6.12
CA SER A 109 3.23 -6.40 7.52
C SER A 109 4.41 -7.33 7.74
N ALA A 110 5.15 -7.69 6.68
CA ALA A 110 6.41 -8.41 6.74
C ALA A 110 7.32 -8.01 5.56
N THR A 111 8.45 -8.70 5.38
CA THR A 111 9.33 -8.47 4.24
C THR A 111 8.66 -8.89 2.93
N GLY A 112 8.67 -7.99 1.95
CA GLY A 112 8.08 -8.28 0.64
C GLY A 112 8.23 -7.11 -0.33
N ASN A 113 7.93 -7.41 -1.59
CA ASN A 113 7.84 -6.42 -2.65
C ASN A 113 6.42 -5.86 -2.73
N PHE A 114 6.32 -4.56 -2.97
CA PHE A 114 5.06 -3.90 -3.21
C PHE A 114 5.07 -3.24 -4.60
N ASP A 115 4.28 -3.80 -5.52
CA ASP A 115 3.98 -3.21 -6.81
C ASP A 115 2.64 -2.49 -6.75
N PRO A 116 2.61 -1.16 -6.82
CA PRO A 116 1.36 -0.40 -6.78
C PRO A 116 0.54 -0.49 -8.06
N GLY A 117 1.11 -0.93 -9.19
CA GLY A 117 0.41 -1.05 -10.47
C GLY A 117 -0.18 0.25 -11.01
N GLY A 118 0.32 1.41 -10.58
CA GLY A 118 -0.23 2.72 -10.94
C GLY A 118 -1.55 3.07 -10.24
N GLN A 119 -1.96 2.33 -9.21
CA GLN A 119 -3.17 2.62 -8.43
C GLN A 119 -2.90 3.71 -7.40
N THR A 120 -3.97 4.40 -6.97
CA THR A 120 -3.92 5.37 -5.86
C THR A 120 -4.48 4.75 -4.60
N PHE A 121 -3.69 4.77 -3.53
CA PHE A 121 -4.06 4.22 -2.23
C PHE A 121 -4.54 5.29 -1.27
N GLY A 122 -5.21 4.88 -0.19
CA GLY A 122 -5.51 5.74 0.96
C GLY A 122 -4.24 6.00 1.77
N GLN A 123 -4.14 5.42 2.95
CA GLN A 123 -2.91 5.46 3.74
C GLN A 123 -2.03 4.25 3.42
N TRP A 124 -0.72 4.45 3.40
CA TRP A 124 0.23 3.34 3.47
C TRP A 124 0.89 3.32 4.85
N ASN A 125 0.76 2.21 5.56
CA ASN A 125 1.32 2.04 6.89
C ASN A 125 2.36 0.93 6.91
N LEU A 126 3.59 1.29 7.26
CA LEU A 126 4.73 0.40 7.44
C LEU A 126 4.98 0.25 8.95
N SER A 127 4.52 -0.85 9.51
CA SER A 127 4.61 -1.14 10.95
C SER A 127 5.15 -2.54 11.24
N ASN A 128 6.05 -3.04 10.37
CA ASN A 128 6.70 -4.35 10.51
C ASN A 128 8.21 -4.20 10.72
N SER A 129 8.86 -5.24 11.20
CA SER A 129 10.32 -5.27 11.41
C SER A 129 11.12 -5.67 10.16
N GLY A 130 10.46 -5.98 9.06
CA GLY A 130 11.08 -6.39 7.80
C GLY A 130 11.38 -5.23 6.86
N THR A 131 11.69 -5.56 5.62
CA THR A 131 11.92 -4.61 4.53
C THR A 131 10.77 -4.70 3.53
N VAL A 132 10.18 -3.56 3.21
CA VAL A 132 9.24 -3.42 2.11
C VAL A 132 9.90 -2.63 1.00
N THR A 133 10.00 -3.27 -0.18
CA THR A 133 10.64 -2.68 -1.36
C THR A 133 9.59 -2.36 -2.40
N LEU A 134 9.53 -1.10 -2.85
CA LEU A 134 8.70 -0.72 -4.00
C LEU A 134 9.26 -1.32 -5.29
N THR A 135 8.36 -1.74 -6.18
CA THR A 135 8.70 -2.20 -7.53
C THR A 135 7.95 -1.42 -8.61
N GLY A 136 7.34 -0.29 -8.22
CA GLY A 136 6.65 0.64 -9.10
C GLY A 136 6.39 1.97 -8.40
N ASN A 137 6.05 3.01 -9.16
CA ASN A 137 5.71 4.33 -8.61
C ASN A 137 4.48 4.24 -7.70
N PHE A 138 4.56 4.90 -6.55
CA PHE A 138 3.53 4.85 -5.52
C PHE A 138 2.80 6.17 -5.38
N THR A 139 1.47 6.10 -5.31
CA THR A 139 0.62 7.27 -5.03
C THR A 139 -0.31 6.98 -3.84
N SER A 140 -0.25 7.84 -2.85
CA SER A 140 -1.19 7.88 -1.72
C SER A 140 -1.99 9.17 -1.72
N ALA A 141 -3.30 9.07 -1.62
CA ALA A 141 -4.17 10.24 -1.46
C ALA A 141 -4.15 10.81 -0.03
N ALA A 142 -3.46 10.15 0.90
CA ALA A 142 -3.29 10.60 2.27
C ALA A 142 -1.82 10.49 2.70
N GLN A 143 -1.53 9.76 3.76
CA GLN A 143 -0.17 9.72 4.31
C GLN A 143 0.56 8.41 3.99
N VAL A 144 1.88 8.51 3.90
CA VAL A 144 2.81 7.40 4.09
C VAL A 144 3.33 7.48 5.53
N TYR A 145 3.09 6.44 6.30
CA TYR A 145 3.47 6.36 7.71
C TYR A 145 4.39 5.17 7.96
N GLN A 146 5.59 5.44 8.44
CA GLN A 146 6.54 4.42 8.85
C GLN A 146 6.82 4.50 10.35
N SER A 147 6.47 3.43 11.06
CA SER A 147 6.70 3.33 12.52
C SER A 147 7.79 2.32 12.90
N LEU A 148 8.16 1.41 12.00
CA LEU A 148 9.11 0.33 12.26
C LEU A 148 9.69 -0.19 10.93
N GLY A 149 10.83 -0.88 10.98
CA GLY A 149 11.44 -1.62 9.87
C GLY A 149 12.03 -0.74 8.77
N THR A 150 12.16 -1.30 7.58
CA THR A 150 12.75 -0.62 6.43
C THR A 150 11.72 -0.40 5.33
N ALA A 151 11.55 0.84 4.92
CA ALA A 151 10.90 1.22 3.67
C ALA A 151 11.99 1.49 2.64
N ASP A 152 11.94 0.80 1.52
CA ASP A 152 12.86 0.97 0.42
C ASP A 152 12.09 1.37 -0.83
N PHE A 153 12.19 2.65 -1.21
CA PHE A 153 11.52 3.16 -2.39
C PHE A 153 12.22 2.75 -3.69
N ASN A 154 13.46 2.24 -3.57
CA ASN A 154 14.16 1.61 -4.69
C ASN A 154 14.23 2.48 -5.97
N GLY A 155 14.27 3.80 -5.79
CA GLY A 155 14.34 4.77 -6.89
C GLY A 155 13.02 5.06 -7.60
N TYR A 156 11.90 4.52 -7.13
CA TYR A 156 10.58 4.85 -7.67
C TYR A 156 10.04 6.17 -7.12
N ASP A 157 9.23 6.85 -7.91
CA ASP A 157 8.56 8.07 -7.49
C ASP A 157 7.47 7.77 -6.45
N VAL A 158 7.41 8.61 -5.43
CA VAL A 158 6.39 8.55 -4.37
C VAL A 158 5.65 9.87 -4.30
N THR A 159 4.34 9.83 -4.49
CA THR A 159 3.46 10.99 -4.27
C THR A 159 2.54 10.71 -3.10
N CYS A 160 2.51 11.59 -2.11
CA CYS A 160 1.60 11.47 -0.97
C CYS A 160 1.26 12.85 -0.40
N ASN A 161 0.20 12.90 0.41
CA ASN A 161 -0.16 14.12 1.12
C ASN A 161 0.95 14.48 2.12
N ASN A 162 1.29 13.56 3.02
CA ASN A 162 2.42 13.74 3.92
C ASN A 162 3.21 12.44 4.16
N MET A 163 4.49 12.60 4.52
CA MET A 163 5.40 11.54 4.91
C MET A 163 5.67 11.64 6.41
N ARG A 164 5.45 10.55 7.15
CA ARG A 164 5.68 10.49 8.59
C ARG A 164 6.59 9.31 8.94
N VAL A 165 7.81 9.60 9.34
CA VAL A 165 8.80 8.63 9.82
C VAL A 165 8.86 8.75 11.34
N TYR A 166 7.92 8.08 12.04
CA TYR A 166 7.68 8.29 13.47
C TYR A 166 7.30 6.98 14.19
N GLY A 167 7.73 6.81 15.42
CA GLY A 167 7.44 5.65 16.27
C GLY A 167 8.59 5.37 17.21
N SER A 168 8.38 4.51 18.22
CA SER A 168 9.33 4.21 19.30
C SER A 168 10.44 3.21 18.91
N SER A 169 10.42 2.68 17.71
CA SER A 169 11.35 1.63 17.27
C SER A 169 12.26 2.12 16.15
N SER A 170 13.40 1.45 15.95
CA SER A 170 14.32 1.74 14.86
C SER A 170 13.65 1.52 13.51
N LYS A 171 13.89 2.44 12.59
CA LYS A 171 13.38 2.39 11.24
C LYS A 171 14.38 2.97 10.25
N THR A 172 14.32 2.49 9.02
CA THR A 172 15.15 2.98 7.92
C THR A 172 14.25 3.32 6.74
N LEU A 173 14.43 4.50 6.18
CA LEU A 173 13.82 4.93 4.93
C LEU A 173 14.92 5.09 3.89
N ASN A 174 14.92 4.24 2.86
CA ASN A 174 15.77 4.38 1.68
C ASN A 174 14.95 5.05 0.59
N MET A 175 15.34 6.24 0.16
CA MET A 175 14.57 7.02 -0.81
C MET A 175 14.95 6.69 -2.26
N GLY A 176 16.19 6.27 -2.48
CA GLY A 176 16.71 5.95 -3.81
C GLY A 176 16.95 7.20 -4.66
N GLU A 177 16.75 7.08 -5.97
CA GLU A 177 16.96 8.16 -6.95
C GLU A 177 15.65 8.83 -7.41
N GLY A 178 14.51 8.38 -6.87
CA GLY A 178 13.17 8.83 -7.28
C GLY A 178 12.80 10.22 -6.75
N THR A 179 11.69 10.73 -7.25
CA THR A 179 11.08 11.98 -6.78
C THR A 179 10.04 11.69 -5.71
N ILE A 180 10.12 12.38 -4.58
CA ILE A 180 9.12 12.32 -3.52
C ILE A 180 8.33 13.63 -3.51
N THR A 181 7.07 13.57 -3.92
CA THR A 181 6.18 14.73 -3.98
C THR A 181 5.23 14.73 -2.78
N LEU A 182 5.30 15.79 -1.98
CA LEU A 182 4.46 16.01 -0.80
C LEU A 182 3.46 17.12 -1.08
N THR A 183 2.16 16.80 -0.97
CA THR A 183 1.07 17.68 -1.43
C THR A 183 0.30 18.37 -0.30
N ASN A 184 0.69 18.15 0.97
CA ASN A 184 -0.01 18.73 2.12
C ASN A 184 0.26 20.25 2.28
N ASP A 185 -0.81 21.01 2.53
CA ASP A 185 -0.77 22.46 2.82
C ASP A 185 -0.31 22.79 4.26
N GLY A 186 0.26 21.86 4.97
CA GLY A 186 0.74 22.03 6.34
C GLY A 186 1.96 21.16 6.58
N GLU A 187 2.00 20.41 7.71
CA GLU A 187 3.10 19.50 7.98
C GLU A 187 3.15 18.38 6.93
N ALA A 188 3.98 18.56 5.93
CA ALA A 188 4.13 17.63 4.81
C ALA A 188 5.18 16.54 5.07
N TRP A 189 6.21 16.86 5.89
CA TRP A 189 7.20 15.90 6.37
C TRP A 189 7.29 15.95 7.89
N TYR A 190 7.27 14.78 8.53
CA TYR A 190 7.51 14.66 9.96
C TYR A 190 8.49 13.53 10.27
N GLN A 191 9.57 13.84 10.97
CA GLN A 191 10.52 12.87 11.50
C GLN A 191 10.54 12.95 13.02
N GLY A 192 10.22 11.84 13.68
CA GLY A 192 10.16 11.79 15.14
C GLY A 192 11.52 11.52 15.80
N ASN A 193 11.57 11.72 17.12
CA ASN A 193 12.78 11.74 17.96
C ASN A 193 13.47 10.38 18.15
N TYR A 194 13.00 9.31 17.55
CA TYR A 194 13.55 7.98 17.74
C TYR A 194 14.41 7.59 16.55
N VAL A 195 15.39 6.72 16.80
CA VAL A 195 16.39 6.27 15.84
C VAL A 195 15.74 5.94 14.50
N SER A 196 15.72 6.92 13.63
CA SER A 196 15.32 6.76 12.24
C SER A 196 16.51 7.12 11.37
N THR A 197 16.84 6.22 10.47
CA THR A 197 17.84 6.47 9.42
C THR A 197 17.08 6.83 8.16
N VAL A 198 17.35 8.00 7.61
CA VAL A 198 16.87 8.37 6.27
C VAL A 198 18.10 8.38 5.37
N ASN A 199 18.09 7.51 4.38
CA ASN A 199 19.11 7.45 3.33
C ASN A 199 18.52 8.17 2.12
N GLU A 200 18.91 9.42 1.94
CA GLU A 200 18.40 10.30 0.89
C GLU A 200 18.90 9.89 -0.50
N GLU A 201 20.08 9.26 -0.57
CA GLU A 201 20.77 8.89 -1.81
C GLU A 201 20.82 10.07 -2.80
N THR A 202 20.19 9.98 -3.96
CA THR A 202 20.10 11.10 -4.92
C THR A 202 18.65 11.54 -5.16
N SER A 203 17.76 11.27 -4.20
CA SER A 203 16.33 11.61 -4.31
C SER A 203 16.08 13.12 -4.37
N HIS A 204 15.02 13.49 -5.06
CA HIS A 204 14.50 14.86 -5.10
C HIS A 204 13.19 14.95 -4.33
N VAL A 205 13.12 15.80 -3.30
CA VAL A 205 11.90 16.01 -2.52
C VAL A 205 11.23 17.32 -2.92
N ILE A 206 9.97 17.23 -3.32
CA ILE A 206 9.15 18.38 -3.75
C ILE A 206 8.06 18.64 -2.71
N PHE A 207 8.07 19.81 -2.11
CA PHE A 207 6.97 20.34 -1.30
C PHE A 207 6.07 21.16 -2.21
N SER A 208 4.91 20.62 -2.59
CA SER A 208 3.99 21.23 -3.55
C SER A 208 2.72 21.81 -2.91
N GLY A 209 2.45 21.51 -1.64
CA GLY A 209 1.35 22.10 -0.89
C GLY A 209 1.62 23.55 -0.47
N ASP A 210 0.58 24.37 -0.39
CA ASP A 210 0.68 25.77 0.06
C ASP A 210 1.00 25.82 1.56
N GLY A 211 2.05 26.57 1.92
CA GLY A 211 2.51 26.62 3.31
C GLY A 211 3.06 25.30 3.85
N ALA A 212 3.50 24.40 2.98
CA ALA A 212 4.07 23.13 3.39
C ALA A 212 5.23 23.30 4.37
N SER A 213 5.26 22.49 5.41
CA SER A 213 6.23 22.59 6.50
C SER A 213 6.82 21.22 6.85
N MET A 214 7.95 21.27 7.54
CA MET A 214 8.63 20.11 8.09
C MET A 214 8.58 20.16 9.61
N GLY A 215 8.30 19.03 10.25
CA GLY A 215 8.20 18.90 11.70
C GLY A 215 9.05 17.78 12.28
N GLY A 216 9.22 17.81 13.61
CA GLY A 216 9.97 16.80 14.35
C GLY A 216 11.43 17.16 14.58
N VAL A 217 12.23 16.16 14.96
CA VAL A 217 13.69 16.29 15.12
C VAL A 217 14.34 15.78 13.85
N MET A 218 14.89 16.69 13.09
CA MET A 218 15.59 16.37 11.85
C MET A 218 17.09 16.21 12.14
N ASP A 219 17.67 15.12 11.65
CA ASP A 219 19.12 15.08 11.49
C ASP A 219 19.55 16.05 10.38
N SER A 220 20.74 16.61 10.49
CA SER A 220 21.32 17.40 9.41
C SER A 220 21.52 16.49 8.19
N ASN A 221 21.03 16.90 7.02
CA ASN A 221 21.15 16.21 5.73
C ASN A 221 20.19 15.02 5.55
N ILE A 222 18.88 15.27 5.65
CA ILE A 222 17.87 14.26 5.33
C ILE A 222 17.38 14.33 3.88
N PHE A 223 17.83 15.33 3.12
CA PHE A 223 17.44 15.49 1.73
C PHE A 223 18.65 15.85 0.87
N TYR A 224 18.78 15.15 -0.27
CA TYR A 224 19.82 15.43 -1.26
C TYR A 224 19.49 16.67 -2.09
N ASP A 225 18.26 16.75 -2.59
CA ASP A 225 17.75 17.89 -3.35
C ASP A 225 16.30 18.22 -2.94
N VAL A 226 15.97 19.51 -2.86
CA VAL A 226 14.66 19.97 -2.39
C VAL A 226 14.14 21.09 -3.28
N SER A 227 12.88 20.99 -3.68
CA SER A 227 12.12 22.06 -4.32
C SER A 227 10.87 22.41 -3.51
N ILE A 228 10.55 23.70 -3.46
CA ILE A 228 9.29 24.21 -2.90
C ILE A 228 8.55 24.88 -4.05
N THR A 229 7.38 24.35 -4.40
CA THR A 229 6.57 24.82 -5.53
C THR A 229 5.21 25.34 -5.11
N GLY A 230 4.78 25.08 -3.87
CA GLY A 230 3.63 25.71 -3.24
C GLY A 230 3.86 27.21 -2.99
N SER A 231 2.79 27.96 -2.86
CA SER A 231 2.81 29.42 -2.65
C SER A 231 2.56 29.80 -1.20
#